data_d0a28ef8569108a942ea3a7ebf8c6042
#
_entry.id   d0a28ef8569108a942ea3a7ebf8c6042
#
_cell.length_a   1.000
_cell.length_b   1.000
_cell.length_c   1.000
_cell.angle_alpha   90.00
_cell.angle_beta   90.00
_cell.angle_gamma   90.00
#
_symmetry.space_group_name_H-M   'P 1'
#
loop_
_entity.id
_entity.type
_entity.pdbx_description
1 polymer ?
#
loop_
_entity_poly.entity_id
_entity_poly.type
_entity_poly.pdbx_seq_one_letter_code
_entity_poly.pdbx_strand_id
1 'polypeptide(L)'
;KLLGAKVHPVTSGTQTLKDAVNETMREWTRRIDDTHYVLGSCMGPHPFPQIVRDFQAVISKEIKEQILEKEGKLPDAVLACVGGSNAIGAFYNFIEDEGVRLIGCEAAGRGVNTAETAATIATGKLGIFHGMKSYFCQDEYGQIAPVYSISAGLDYPGIGPEHADLYDKGRAEYVAVTDDEAVDAFEYLSKLEGIIPAIESAHAVAYARKLAPTMGKDQIIVINISGRGDKDC
;
A
#
# COMPACT_ATOMS: atom_id res chain seq x y z
N LYS A 1 17.40 6.10 16.64
CA LYS A 1 18.53 6.27 17.59
C LYS A 1 19.45 7.42 17.18
N LEU A 2 19.86 7.48 15.92
CA LEU A 2 20.81 8.50 15.44
C LEU A 2 20.33 9.93 15.69
N LEU A 3 19.05 10.18 15.52
CA LEU A 3 18.41 11.48 15.73
C LEU A 3 17.87 11.68 17.15
N GLY A 4 18.28 10.84 18.12
CA GLY A 4 17.89 10.95 19.53
C GLY A 4 16.60 10.25 19.92
N ALA A 5 15.90 9.59 18.99
CA ALA A 5 14.69 8.84 19.31
C ALA A 5 14.98 7.63 20.21
N LYS A 6 14.08 7.36 21.15
CA LYS A 6 14.05 6.10 21.90
C LYS A 6 13.41 5.02 21.02
N VAL A 7 14.10 3.90 20.86
CA VAL A 7 13.58 2.74 20.13
C VAL A 7 13.22 1.65 21.14
N HIS A 8 11.96 1.23 21.10
CA HIS A 8 11.44 0.11 21.89
C HIS A 8 11.24 -1.09 20.96
N PRO A 9 12.16 -2.07 20.96
CA PRO A 9 11.97 -3.28 20.17
C PRO A 9 10.85 -4.13 20.77
N VAL A 10 9.90 -4.54 19.96
CA VAL A 10 8.85 -5.48 20.33
C VAL A 10 9.34 -6.88 20.02
N THR A 11 9.55 -7.68 21.05
CA THR A 11 10.11 -9.03 20.95
C THR A 11 9.09 -10.12 21.26
N SER A 12 7.84 -9.75 21.51
CA SER A 12 6.70 -10.65 21.71
C SER A 12 5.98 -10.97 20.40
N GLY A 13 5.14 -11.99 20.41
CA GLY A 13 4.38 -12.42 19.25
C GLY A 13 5.27 -13.00 18.14
N THR A 14 4.93 -12.70 16.90
CA THR A 14 5.67 -13.12 15.70
C THR A 14 6.82 -12.15 15.33
N GLN A 15 6.99 -11.06 16.10
CA GLN A 15 7.98 -10.01 15.88
C GLN A 15 7.84 -9.32 14.52
N THR A 16 6.61 -9.25 14.00
CA THR A 16 6.27 -8.58 12.74
C THR A 16 5.76 -7.16 12.97
N LEU A 17 5.55 -6.41 11.90
CA LEU A 17 4.95 -5.07 11.93
C LEU A 17 3.62 -5.03 12.71
N LYS A 18 2.78 -6.05 12.56
CA LYS A 18 1.53 -6.19 13.32
C LYS A 18 1.74 -6.10 14.83
N ASP A 19 2.75 -6.80 15.35
CA ASP A 19 3.01 -6.81 16.78
C ASP A 19 3.55 -5.47 17.29
N ALA A 20 4.36 -4.79 16.49
CA ALA A 20 4.81 -3.43 16.78
C ALA A 20 3.66 -2.43 16.83
N VAL A 21 2.72 -2.52 15.89
CA VAL A 21 1.48 -1.69 15.88
C VAL A 21 0.63 -2.01 17.10
N ASN A 22 0.40 -3.29 17.42
CA ASN A 22 -0.33 -3.72 18.62
C ASN A 22 0.23 -3.06 19.88
N GLU A 23 1.55 -3.12 20.08
CA GLU A 23 2.19 -2.56 21.27
C GLU A 23 2.11 -1.03 21.29
N THR A 24 2.30 -0.39 20.16
CA THR A 24 2.16 1.07 20.05
C THR A 24 0.76 1.53 20.41
N MET A 25 -0.28 0.84 19.94
CA MET A 25 -1.68 1.18 20.26
C MET A 25 -2.00 0.94 21.74
N ARG A 26 -1.46 -0.12 22.35
CA ARG A 26 -1.59 -0.35 23.82
C ARG A 26 -0.93 0.76 24.61
N GLU A 27 0.30 1.13 24.26
CA GLU A 27 1.03 2.19 24.93
C GLU A 27 0.33 3.54 24.76
N TRP A 28 -0.15 3.86 23.58
CA TRP A 28 -0.94 5.06 23.33
C TRP A 28 -2.22 5.10 24.18
N THR A 29 -2.99 4.02 24.21
CA THR A 29 -4.22 3.92 25.01
C THR A 29 -3.92 4.08 26.50
N ARG A 30 -2.83 3.49 26.97
CA ARG A 30 -2.39 3.60 28.38
C ARG A 30 -1.99 5.02 28.76
N ARG A 31 -1.51 5.79 27.80
CA ARG A 31 -0.97 7.14 27.99
C ARG A 31 -1.72 8.20 27.19
N ILE A 32 -3.01 8.03 27.04
CA ILE A 32 -3.84 8.91 26.19
C ILE A 32 -3.79 10.37 26.59
N ASP A 33 -3.59 10.66 27.86
CA ASP A 33 -3.60 12.02 28.43
C ASP A 33 -2.31 12.81 28.14
N ASP A 34 -1.19 12.11 27.87
CA ASP A 34 0.13 12.74 27.72
C ASP A 34 0.87 12.34 26.45
N THR A 35 0.27 11.51 25.62
CA THR A 35 0.93 10.93 24.45
C THR A 35 0.09 11.05 23.20
N HIS A 36 0.67 11.63 22.15
CA HIS A 36 0.09 11.64 20.82
C HIS A 36 0.67 10.50 19.97
N TYR A 37 -0.20 9.71 19.34
CA TYR A 37 0.22 8.69 18.39
C TYR A 37 0.37 9.31 17.00
N VAL A 38 1.59 9.38 16.49
CA VAL A 38 1.86 9.79 15.11
C VAL A 38 1.74 8.55 14.22
N LEU A 39 0.50 8.17 13.92
CA LEU A 39 0.20 7.06 12.99
C LEU A 39 0.42 7.52 11.55
N GLY A 40 1.40 6.94 10.88
CA GLY A 40 1.82 7.31 9.53
C GLY A 40 1.14 6.54 8.39
N SER A 41 0.04 5.85 8.66
CA SER A 41 -0.69 5.06 7.65
C SER A 41 -2.19 5.39 7.66
N CYS A 42 -2.86 5.23 6.51
CA CYS A 42 -4.31 5.37 6.35
C CYS A 42 -5.07 4.18 6.96
N MET A 43 -4.71 3.82 8.18
CA MET A 43 -5.29 2.72 8.95
C MET A 43 -5.64 3.18 10.37
N GLY A 44 -6.28 2.31 11.14
CA GLY A 44 -6.62 2.61 12.52
C GLY A 44 -7.97 3.32 12.66
N PRO A 45 -8.30 3.77 13.88
CA PRO A 45 -9.57 4.41 14.16
C PRO A 45 -9.66 5.80 13.51
N HIS A 46 -10.89 6.26 13.28
CA HIS A 46 -11.11 7.65 12.91
C HIS A 46 -10.51 8.60 13.99
N PRO A 47 -9.82 9.69 13.64
CA PRO A 47 -9.69 10.27 12.28
C PRO A 47 -8.39 9.92 11.54
N PHE A 48 -7.58 8.97 12.01
CA PHE A 48 -6.26 8.69 11.42
C PHE A 48 -6.30 8.40 9.92
N PRO A 49 -7.20 7.54 9.39
CA PRO A 49 -7.26 7.33 7.94
C PRO A 49 -7.44 8.63 7.16
N GLN A 50 -8.33 9.50 7.63
CA GLN A 50 -8.59 10.79 6.99
C GLN A 50 -7.39 11.74 7.07
N ILE A 51 -6.78 11.89 8.26
CA ILE A 51 -5.61 12.77 8.46
C ILE A 51 -4.50 12.37 7.51
N VAL A 52 -4.17 11.09 7.47
CA VAL A 52 -3.04 10.61 6.66
C VAL A 52 -3.36 10.71 5.17
N ARG A 53 -4.58 10.36 4.74
CA ARG A 53 -5.03 10.57 3.37
C ARG A 53 -4.89 12.04 2.94
N ASP A 54 -5.39 12.96 3.73
CA ASP A 54 -5.40 14.38 3.40
C ASP A 54 -3.97 14.93 3.19
N PHE A 55 -3.03 14.51 4.03
CA PHE A 55 -1.61 14.87 3.85
C PHE A 55 -0.97 14.17 2.66
N GLN A 56 -1.31 12.91 2.38
CA GLN A 56 -0.78 12.16 1.24
C GLN A 56 -1.43 12.54 -0.10
N ALA A 57 -2.60 13.16 -0.09
CA ALA A 57 -3.34 13.55 -1.30
C ALA A 57 -2.59 14.57 -2.18
N VAL A 58 -1.56 15.23 -1.65
CA VAL A 58 -0.63 16.06 -2.44
C VAL A 58 -0.05 15.27 -3.62
N ILE A 59 0.18 13.96 -3.47
CA ILE A 59 0.70 13.09 -4.53
C ILE A 59 -0.21 13.12 -5.75
N SER A 60 -1.48 12.79 -5.59
CA SER A 60 -2.43 12.77 -6.73
C SER A 60 -2.73 14.17 -7.26
N LYS A 61 -2.68 15.20 -6.41
CA LYS A 61 -2.82 16.59 -6.85
C LYS A 61 -1.69 16.95 -7.82
N GLU A 62 -0.45 16.73 -7.44
CA GLU A 62 0.71 17.01 -8.26
C GLU A 62 0.78 16.14 -9.52
N ILE A 63 0.42 14.85 -9.43
CA ILE A 63 0.30 13.99 -10.61
C ILE A 63 -0.68 14.59 -11.61
N LYS A 64 -1.86 15.01 -11.14
CA LYS A 64 -2.93 15.55 -11.99
C LYS A 64 -2.50 16.85 -12.68
N GLU A 65 -1.86 17.76 -11.94
CA GLU A 65 -1.33 19.02 -12.48
C GLU A 65 -0.24 18.77 -13.51
N GLN A 66 0.75 17.94 -13.17
CA GLN A 66 1.90 17.69 -14.05
C GLN A 66 1.53 16.90 -15.31
N ILE A 67 0.61 15.94 -15.23
CA ILE A 67 0.23 15.15 -16.40
C ILE A 67 -0.61 16.01 -17.37
N LEU A 68 -1.47 16.87 -16.86
CA LEU A 68 -2.23 17.81 -17.68
C LEU A 68 -1.33 18.82 -18.38
N GLU A 69 -0.29 19.29 -17.69
CA GLU A 69 0.71 20.20 -18.28
C GLU A 69 1.51 19.53 -19.41
N LYS A 70 1.92 18.27 -19.20
CA LYS A 70 2.78 17.55 -20.15
C LYS A 70 2.02 16.96 -21.33
N GLU A 71 0.87 16.35 -21.08
CA GLU A 71 0.13 15.51 -22.05
C GLU A 71 -1.20 16.11 -22.47
N GLY A 72 -1.67 17.18 -21.79
CA GLY A 72 -2.94 17.83 -22.09
C GLY A 72 -4.18 16.99 -21.75
N LYS A 73 -4.01 15.83 -21.12
CA LYS A 73 -5.11 14.94 -20.71
C LYS A 73 -4.77 14.20 -19.41
N LEU A 74 -5.79 13.65 -18.76
CA LEU A 74 -5.62 12.76 -17.60
C LEU A 74 -5.03 11.40 -18.02
N PRO A 75 -4.38 10.67 -17.11
CA PRO A 75 -3.90 9.33 -17.39
C PRO A 75 -5.07 8.35 -17.54
N ASP A 76 -4.83 7.27 -18.29
CA ASP A 76 -5.79 6.18 -18.42
C ASP A 76 -5.76 5.24 -17.19
N ALA A 77 -4.60 5.16 -16.53
CA ALA A 77 -4.44 4.37 -15.31
C ALA A 77 -3.42 5.00 -14.34
N VAL A 78 -3.71 4.90 -13.05
CA VAL A 78 -2.78 5.21 -11.95
C VAL A 78 -2.56 3.93 -11.15
N LEU A 79 -1.29 3.51 -11.04
CA LEU A 79 -0.86 2.30 -10.34
C LEU A 79 -0.06 2.67 -9.09
N ALA A 80 -0.36 2.01 -7.99
CA ALA A 80 0.41 2.15 -6.75
C ALA A 80 0.46 0.82 -5.99
N CYS A 81 1.55 0.55 -5.28
CA CYS A 81 1.58 -0.57 -4.34
C CYS A 81 0.69 -0.27 -3.13
N VAL A 82 -0.05 -1.26 -2.68
CA VAL A 82 -1.02 -1.10 -1.59
C VAL A 82 -0.52 -1.80 -0.33
N GLY A 83 -0.18 -1.01 0.65
CA GLY A 83 0.21 -1.46 1.99
C GLY A 83 -0.05 -0.37 3.02
N GLY A 84 -0.14 0.87 2.57
CA GLY A 84 -0.30 2.02 3.44
C GLY A 84 -0.95 3.21 2.73
N SER A 85 -0.55 4.39 3.16
CA SER A 85 -1.16 5.67 2.80
C SER A 85 -0.76 6.18 1.43
N ASN A 86 0.35 5.72 0.88
CA ASN A 86 0.88 6.25 -0.36
C ASN A 86 -0.07 6.01 -1.55
N ALA A 87 -0.64 4.80 -1.64
CA ALA A 87 -1.60 4.45 -2.69
C ALA A 87 -2.87 5.28 -2.60
N ILE A 88 -3.45 5.47 -1.40
CA ILE A 88 -4.64 6.31 -1.26
C ILE A 88 -4.33 7.76 -1.62
N GLY A 89 -3.12 8.25 -1.29
CA GLY A 89 -2.64 9.56 -1.70
C GLY A 89 -2.54 9.71 -3.21
N ALA A 90 -2.08 8.66 -3.91
CA ALA A 90 -2.00 8.63 -5.37
C ALA A 90 -3.38 8.56 -6.06
N PHE A 91 -4.38 7.97 -5.39
CA PHE A 91 -5.71 7.77 -5.94
C PHE A 91 -6.68 8.92 -5.65
N TYR A 92 -6.53 9.60 -4.52
CA TYR A 92 -7.56 10.45 -3.92
C TYR A 92 -8.16 11.49 -4.87
N ASN A 93 -7.33 12.28 -5.53
CA ASN A 93 -7.82 13.33 -6.44
C ASN A 93 -8.30 12.79 -7.81
N PHE A 94 -8.21 11.49 -8.04
CA PHE A 94 -8.75 10.82 -9.23
C PHE A 94 -10.03 10.03 -8.95
N ILE A 95 -10.52 9.99 -7.71
CA ILE A 95 -11.69 9.17 -7.35
C ILE A 95 -12.91 9.57 -8.19
N GLU A 96 -13.12 10.85 -8.41
CA GLU A 96 -14.25 11.37 -9.20
C GLU A 96 -14.01 11.33 -10.72
N ASP A 97 -12.78 11.03 -11.16
CA ASP A 97 -12.44 10.95 -12.58
C ASP A 97 -12.68 9.50 -13.07
N GLU A 98 -13.93 9.15 -13.37
CA GLU A 98 -14.34 7.77 -13.73
C GLU A 98 -13.58 7.19 -14.94
N GLY A 99 -13.06 8.04 -15.83
CA GLY A 99 -12.22 7.63 -16.96
C GLY A 99 -10.81 7.17 -16.59
N VAL A 100 -10.37 7.42 -15.33
CA VAL A 100 -9.05 7.02 -14.83
C VAL A 100 -9.17 5.74 -14.02
N ARG A 101 -8.52 4.67 -14.47
CA ARG A 101 -8.44 3.42 -13.71
C ARG A 101 -7.51 3.59 -12.51
N LEU A 102 -7.95 3.17 -11.35
CA LEU A 102 -7.15 3.15 -10.12
C LEU A 102 -6.80 1.71 -9.79
N ILE A 103 -5.51 1.38 -9.78
CA ILE A 103 -5.05 -0.01 -9.65
C ILE A 103 -4.08 -0.13 -8.48
N GLY A 104 -4.54 -0.80 -7.43
CA GLY A 104 -3.76 -1.13 -6.25
C GLY A 104 -3.05 -2.48 -6.42
N CYS A 105 -1.72 -2.49 -6.30
CA CYS A 105 -0.91 -3.70 -6.43
C CYS A 105 -0.59 -4.24 -5.03
N GLU A 106 -1.20 -5.38 -4.68
CA GLU A 106 -1.02 -6.06 -3.40
C GLU A 106 0.16 -7.04 -3.44
N ALA A 107 0.83 -7.22 -2.31
CA ALA A 107 1.89 -8.20 -2.15
C ALA A 107 1.32 -9.62 -1.99
N ALA A 108 1.43 -10.42 -3.02
CA ALA A 108 0.99 -11.82 -2.98
C ALA A 108 2.03 -12.77 -2.37
N GLY A 109 3.20 -12.28 -1.96
CA GLY A 109 4.23 -13.13 -1.40
C GLY A 109 4.61 -14.25 -2.36
N ARG A 110 4.44 -15.49 -1.92
CA ARG A 110 4.65 -16.69 -2.74
C ARG A 110 3.41 -17.14 -3.53
N GLY A 111 2.35 -16.34 -3.50
CA GLY A 111 1.13 -16.57 -4.26
C GLY A 111 -0.13 -16.58 -3.41
N VAL A 112 -1.24 -16.10 -3.96
CA VAL A 112 -2.56 -16.01 -3.27
C VAL A 112 -3.14 -17.35 -2.87
N ASN A 113 -2.68 -18.44 -3.44
CA ASN A 113 -3.12 -19.82 -3.12
C ASN A 113 -2.20 -20.49 -2.07
N THR A 114 -1.32 -19.72 -1.43
CA THR A 114 -0.41 -20.21 -0.39
C THR A 114 -0.75 -19.54 0.94
N ALA A 115 -0.20 -20.08 2.03
CA ALA A 115 -0.28 -19.42 3.34
C ALA A 115 0.67 -18.22 3.48
N GLU A 116 1.56 -18.01 2.49
CA GLU A 116 2.59 -16.98 2.49
C GLU A 116 2.21 -15.86 1.52
N THR A 117 1.16 -15.11 1.87
CA THR A 117 0.64 -13.97 1.10
C THR A 117 0.20 -12.85 2.04
N ALA A 118 0.28 -11.60 1.58
CA ALA A 118 -0.26 -10.42 2.24
C ALA A 118 -1.31 -9.69 1.35
N ALA A 119 -1.77 -10.34 0.27
CA ALA A 119 -2.79 -9.80 -0.63
C ALA A 119 -4.17 -9.83 0.04
N THR A 120 -4.47 -8.77 0.77
CA THR A 120 -5.61 -8.70 1.69
C THR A 120 -6.97 -8.64 0.99
N ILE A 121 -7.10 -7.90 -0.12
CA ILE A 121 -8.34 -7.87 -0.90
C ILE A 121 -8.56 -9.22 -1.59
N ALA A 122 -7.48 -9.82 -2.12
CA ALA A 122 -7.60 -11.09 -2.84
C ALA A 122 -7.95 -12.27 -1.93
N THR A 123 -7.50 -12.29 -0.67
CA THR A 123 -7.60 -13.47 0.22
C THR A 123 -8.31 -13.21 1.54
N GLY A 124 -8.47 -11.95 1.92
CA GLY A 124 -9.01 -11.55 3.22
C GLY A 124 -10.54 -11.55 3.29
N LYS A 125 -11.02 -11.29 4.47
CA LYS A 125 -12.44 -11.16 4.80
C LYS A 125 -12.69 -9.86 5.55
N LEU A 126 -13.91 -9.35 5.46
CA LEU A 126 -14.32 -8.18 6.23
C LEU A 126 -14.26 -8.47 7.73
N GLY A 127 -13.65 -7.56 8.48
CA GLY A 127 -13.48 -7.68 9.92
C GLY A 127 -13.20 -6.35 10.60
N ILE A 128 -12.90 -6.43 11.91
CA ILE A 128 -12.50 -5.27 12.72
C ILE A 128 -11.14 -5.59 13.34
N PHE A 129 -10.16 -4.75 13.06
CA PHE A 129 -8.81 -4.86 13.61
C PHE A 129 -8.16 -3.49 13.72
N HIS A 130 -7.33 -3.27 14.71
CA HIS A 130 -6.67 -1.98 14.96
C HIS A 130 -7.62 -0.77 14.95
N GLY A 131 -8.87 -0.96 15.45
CA GLY A 131 -9.87 0.10 15.55
C GLY A 131 -10.52 0.52 14.22
N MET A 132 -10.37 -0.25 13.16
CA MET A 132 -11.00 -0.02 11.85
C MET A 132 -11.77 -1.23 11.36
N LYS A 133 -12.82 -0.99 10.56
CA LYS A 133 -13.51 -2.01 9.77
C LYS A 133 -12.92 -2.01 8.37
N SER A 134 -12.39 -3.15 7.94
CA SER A 134 -11.75 -3.32 6.65
C SER A 134 -11.62 -4.81 6.28
N TYR A 135 -10.89 -5.11 5.20
CA TYR A 135 -10.50 -6.48 4.86
C TYR A 135 -9.23 -6.86 5.60
N PHE A 136 -9.19 -8.11 6.09
CA PHE A 136 -8.06 -8.69 6.80
C PHE A 136 -7.84 -10.15 6.41
N CYS A 137 -6.58 -10.57 6.34
CA CYS A 137 -6.24 -11.98 6.23
C CYS A 137 -6.62 -12.67 7.55
N GLN A 138 -7.54 -13.63 7.47
CA GLN A 138 -8.11 -14.31 8.63
C GLN A 138 -8.07 -15.82 8.42
N ASP A 139 -7.89 -16.53 9.52
CA ASP A 139 -8.05 -17.99 9.55
C ASP A 139 -9.54 -18.41 9.57
N GLU A 140 -9.79 -19.70 9.69
CA GLU A 140 -11.15 -20.26 9.72
C GLU A 140 -11.95 -19.84 10.97
N TYR A 141 -11.28 -19.42 12.04
CA TYR A 141 -11.87 -18.95 13.30
C TYR A 141 -12.04 -17.42 13.34
N GLY A 142 -11.67 -16.72 12.28
CA GLY A 142 -11.73 -15.25 12.21
C GLY A 142 -10.59 -14.55 12.94
N GLN A 143 -9.53 -15.28 13.33
CA GLN A 143 -8.32 -14.67 13.90
C GLN A 143 -7.44 -14.13 12.77
N ILE A 144 -6.66 -13.09 13.07
CA ILE A 144 -5.71 -12.52 12.11
C ILE A 144 -4.67 -13.58 11.75
N ALA A 145 -4.66 -13.98 10.49
CA ALA A 145 -3.71 -14.96 9.98
C ALA A 145 -2.29 -14.35 9.88
N PRO A 146 -1.25 -15.17 10.02
CA PRO A 146 0.09 -14.78 9.58
C PRO A 146 0.09 -14.43 8.10
N VAL A 147 0.88 -13.44 7.72
CA VAL A 147 1.07 -13.02 6.33
C VAL A 147 2.56 -13.04 6.00
N TYR A 148 2.86 -12.94 4.71
CA TYR A 148 4.25 -12.90 4.25
C TYR A 148 4.38 -12.09 2.97
N SER A 149 5.41 -11.26 2.92
CA SER A 149 5.94 -10.60 1.75
C SER A 149 7.43 -10.37 1.92
N ILE A 150 8.20 -10.43 0.83
CA ILE A 150 9.59 -9.98 0.81
C ILE A 150 9.71 -8.49 1.15
N SER A 151 8.64 -7.75 0.90
CA SER A 151 8.52 -6.33 1.20
C SER A 151 8.04 -6.12 2.63
N ALA A 152 8.92 -5.67 3.52
CA ALA A 152 8.60 -5.42 4.91
C ALA A 152 7.48 -4.37 5.10
N GLY A 153 7.39 -3.40 4.18
CA GLY A 153 6.36 -2.35 4.22
C GLY A 153 4.97 -2.86 3.79
N LEU A 154 4.88 -4.01 3.12
CA LEU A 154 3.63 -4.63 2.69
C LEU A 154 3.28 -5.88 3.51
N ASP A 155 4.14 -6.29 4.43
CA ASP A 155 3.95 -7.45 5.31
C ASP A 155 3.01 -7.11 6.47
N TYR A 156 1.74 -6.86 6.14
CA TYR A 156 0.68 -6.48 7.07
C TYR A 156 -0.64 -7.17 6.68
N PRO A 157 -1.38 -7.74 7.65
CA PRO A 157 -2.54 -8.58 7.37
C PRO A 157 -3.84 -7.81 7.08
N GLY A 158 -3.77 -6.57 6.69
CA GLY A 158 -4.94 -5.72 6.48
C GLY A 158 -4.72 -4.64 5.44
N ILE A 159 -5.80 -3.97 5.08
CA ILE A 159 -5.78 -2.83 4.15
C ILE A 159 -6.51 -1.64 4.80
N GLY A 160 -6.17 -0.43 4.39
CA GLY A 160 -6.86 0.77 4.87
C GLY A 160 -8.35 0.76 4.55
N PRO A 161 -9.21 1.32 5.42
CA PRO A 161 -10.66 1.27 5.24
C PRO A 161 -11.14 2.01 3.99
N GLU A 162 -10.44 3.04 3.54
CA GLU A 162 -10.79 3.74 2.29
C GLU A 162 -10.49 2.88 1.04
N HIS A 163 -9.43 2.07 1.07
CA HIS A 163 -9.21 1.09 0.01
C HIS A 163 -10.31 0.03 -0.03
N ALA A 164 -10.77 -0.44 1.13
CA ALA A 164 -11.89 -1.37 1.22
C ALA A 164 -13.17 -0.76 0.62
N ASP A 165 -13.46 0.50 0.92
CA ASP A 165 -14.61 1.23 0.35
C ASP A 165 -14.49 1.41 -1.17
N LEU A 166 -13.32 1.75 -1.69
CA LEU A 166 -13.07 1.87 -3.12
C LEU A 166 -13.23 0.53 -3.84
N TYR A 167 -12.83 -0.57 -3.22
CA TYR A 167 -13.03 -1.92 -3.73
C TYR A 167 -14.52 -2.29 -3.75
N ASP A 168 -15.22 -2.12 -2.64
CA ASP A 168 -16.64 -2.45 -2.51
C ASP A 168 -17.51 -1.66 -3.49
N LYS A 169 -17.14 -0.43 -3.80
CA LYS A 169 -17.80 0.42 -4.80
C LYS A 169 -17.39 0.10 -6.24
N GLY A 170 -16.43 -0.78 -6.45
CA GLY A 170 -15.86 -1.06 -7.78
C GLY A 170 -15.12 0.14 -8.39
N ARG A 171 -14.70 1.11 -7.56
CA ARG A 171 -13.98 2.29 -8.05
C ARG A 171 -12.50 2.04 -8.27
N ALA A 172 -11.88 1.15 -7.50
CA ALA A 172 -10.50 0.75 -7.67
C ALA A 172 -10.39 -0.76 -7.86
N GLU A 173 -9.45 -1.15 -8.71
CA GLU A 173 -9.06 -2.54 -8.94
C GLU A 173 -7.91 -2.91 -8.00
N TYR A 174 -7.89 -4.15 -7.52
CA TYR A 174 -6.77 -4.64 -6.71
C TYR A 174 -6.23 -5.92 -7.35
N VAL A 175 -4.92 -5.95 -7.52
CA VAL A 175 -4.22 -7.04 -8.23
C VAL A 175 -3.09 -7.58 -7.38
N ALA A 176 -2.97 -8.89 -7.35
CA ALA A 176 -1.94 -9.59 -6.60
C ALA A 176 -0.65 -9.71 -7.44
N VAL A 177 0.48 -9.36 -6.83
CA VAL A 177 1.82 -9.43 -7.43
C VAL A 177 2.72 -10.25 -6.50
N THR A 178 3.38 -11.27 -7.05
CA THR A 178 4.27 -12.14 -6.28
C THR A 178 5.63 -11.49 -6.01
N ASP A 179 6.35 -12.03 -5.03
CA ASP A 179 7.71 -11.58 -4.69
C ASP A 179 8.66 -11.70 -5.90
N ASP A 180 8.60 -12.81 -6.63
CA ASP A 180 9.45 -13.01 -7.82
C ASP A 180 9.17 -11.96 -8.90
N GLU A 181 7.90 -11.64 -9.13
CA GLU A 181 7.50 -10.59 -10.07
C GLU A 181 7.98 -9.21 -9.63
N ALA A 182 7.91 -8.93 -8.34
CA ALA A 182 8.36 -7.65 -7.77
C ALA A 182 9.90 -7.51 -7.87
N VAL A 183 10.65 -8.56 -7.56
CA VAL A 183 12.12 -8.57 -7.68
C VAL A 183 12.55 -8.40 -9.14
N ASP A 184 11.94 -9.14 -10.08
CA ASP A 184 12.23 -8.98 -11.50
C ASP A 184 11.93 -7.56 -12.01
N ALA A 185 10.83 -6.95 -11.54
CA ALA A 185 10.48 -5.58 -11.87
C ALA A 185 11.43 -4.54 -11.24
N PHE A 186 11.90 -4.80 -10.03
CA PHE A 186 12.92 -4.00 -9.35
C PHE A 186 14.20 -3.93 -10.18
N GLU A 187 14.71 -5.08 -10.59
CA GLU A 187 15.90 -5.16 -11.45
C GLU A 187 15.65 -4.52 -12.83
N TYR A 188 14.49 -4.78 -13.41
CA TYR A 188 14.12 -4.25 -14.73
C TYR A 188 14.15 -2.72 -14.75
N LEU A 189 13.45 -2.06 -13.81
CA LEU A 189 13.44 -0.61 -13.73
C LEU A 189 14.83 -0.03 -13.46
N SER A 190 15.58 -0.68 -12.55
CA SER A 190 16.95 -0.26 -12.21
C SER A 190 17.89 -0.30 -13.41
N LYS A 191 17.79 -1.34 -14.23
CA LYS A 191 18.64 -1.52 -15.41
C LYS A 191 18.27 -0.60 -16.57
N LEU A 192 16.97 -0.34 -16.79
CA LEU A 192 16.52 0.44 -17.94
C LEU A 192 16.53 1.94 -17.69
N GLU A 193 16.07 2.36 -16.51
CA GLU A 193 15.86 3.78 -16.21
C GLU A 193 16.89 4.34 -15.21
N GLY A 194 17.74 3.49 -14.63
CA GLY A 194 18.66 3.89 -13.56
C GLY A 194 17.95 4.30 -12.27
N ILE A 195 16.68 3.92 -12.13
CA ILE A 195 15.87 4.19 -10.93
C ILE A 195 15.83 2.91 -10.10
N ILE A 196 16.37 2.97 -8.90
CA ILE A 196 16.26 1.88 -7.92
C ILE A 196 15.01 2.12 -7.07
N PRO A 197 13.87 1.45 -7.37
CA PRO A 197 12.64 1.66 -6.62
C PRO A 197 12.72 0.94 -5.27
N ALA A 198 11.97 1.38 -4.27
CA ALA A 198 11.72 0.53 -3.12
C ALA A 198 11.04 -0.77 -3.57
N ILE A 199 11.36 -1.89 -2.92
CA ILE A 199 10.76 -3.20 -3.27
C ILE A 199 9.23 -3.17 -3.18
N GLU A 200 8.66 -2.35 -2.31
CA GLU A 200 7.23 -2.05 -2.24
C GLU A 200 6.73 -1.55 -3.60
N SER A 201 7.36 -0.50 -4.13
CA SER A 201 6.95 0.15 -5.38
C SER A 201 7.15 -0.73 -6.60
N ALA A 202 8.09 -1.67 -6.54
CA ALA A 202 8.34 -2.62 -7.62
C ALA A 202 7.11 -3.48 -7.95
N HIS A 203 6.20 -3.70 -6.99
CA HIS A 203 4.91 -4.38 -7.25
C HIS A 203 4.08 -3.61 -8.31
N ALA A 204 4.04 -2.28 -8.23
CA ALA A 204 3.33 -1.48 -9.22
C ALA A 204 4.03 -1.52 -10.60
N VAL A 205 5.34 -1.53 -10.64
CA VAL A 205 6.12 -1.70 -11.88
C VAL A 205 5.88 -3.07 -12.50
N ALA A 206 5.84 -4.13 -11.69
CA ALA A 206 5.56 -5.48 -12.16
C ALA A 206 4.20 -5.58 -12.87
N TYR A 207 3.18 -5.00 -12.27
CA TYR A 207 1.86 -4.99 -12.90
C TYR A 207 1.79 -4.07 -14.12
N ALA A 208 2.48 -2.94 -14.11
CA ALA A 208 2.57 -2.06 -15.29
C ALA A 208 3.13 -2.80 -16.52
N ARG A 209 4.12 -3.66 -16.33
CA ARG A 209 4.70 -4.49 -17.42
C ARG A 209 3.69 -5.49 -17.99
N LYS A 210 2.72 -5.94 -17.20
CA LYS A 210 1.62 -6.80 -17.67
C LYS A 210 0.51 -5.99 -18.34
N LEU A 211 0.21 -4.81 -17.82
CA LEU A 211 -0.87 -3.96 -18.30
C LEU A 211 -0.52 -3.24 -19.60
N ALA A 212 0.66 -2.64 -19.70
CA ALA A 212 1.06 -1.80 -20.83
C ALA A 212 0.89 -2.47 -22.21
N PRO A 213 1.25 -3.76 -22.41
CA PRO A 213 1.05 -4.42 -23.70
C PRO A 213 -0.43 -4.56 -24.12
N THR A 214 -1.35 -4.42 -23.19
CA THR A 214 -2.81 -4.51 -23.45
C THR A 214 -3.44 -3.17 -23.75
N MET A 215 -2.69 -2.09 -23.62
CA MET A 215 -3.18 -0.72 -23.80
C MET A 215 -2.82 -0.14 -25.17
N GLY A 216 -3.55 0.86 -25.59
CA GLY A 216 -3.24 1.62 -26.81
C GLY A 216 -1.97 2.47 -26.66
N LYS A 217 -1.31 2.77 -27.77
CA LYS A 217 -0.03 3.51 -27.77
C LYS A 217 -0.14 4.96 -27.26
N ASP A 218 -1.32 5.52 -27.32
CA ASP A 218 -1.68 6.87 -26.88
C ASP A 218 -2.29 6.91 -25.47
N GLN A 219 -2.40 5.76 -24.83
CA GLN A 219 -2.83 5.66 -23.44
C GLN A 219 -1.65 5.87 -22.48
N ILE A 220 -1.95 6.45 -21.34
CA ILE A 220 -0.96 6.87 -20.34
C ILE A 220 -1.14 6.07 -19.06
N ILE A 221 -0.05 5.47 -18.58
CA ILE A 221 0.03 4.85 -17.26
C ILE A 221 0.91 5.72 -16.36
N VAL A 222 0.39 6.09 -15.22
CA VAL A 222 1.20 6.68 -14.13
C VAL A 222 1.49 5.60 -13.09
N ILE A 223 2.76 5.40 -12.79
CA ILE A 223 3.22 4.47 -11.76
C ILE A 223 3.77 5.27 -10.59
N ASN A 224 3.19 5.10 -9.42
CA ASN A 224 3.66 5.76 -8.21
C ASN A 224 4.85 5.02 -7.61
N ILE A 225 6.06 5.54 -7.83
CA ILE A 225 7.29 5.04 -7.20
C ILE A 225 7.45 5.71 -5.83
N SER A 226 6.88 5.09 -4.83
CA SER A 226 6.68 5.67 -3.50
C SER A 226 7.92 5.72 -2.61
N GLY A 227 9.01 5.07 -3.00
CA GLY A 227 10.24 5.06 -2.22
C GLY A 227 11.46 4.62 -3.01
N ARG A 228 12.64 4.89 -2.44
CA ARG A 228 13.93 4.48 -2.97
C ARG A 228 14.30 3.07 -2.48
N GLY A 229 15.05 2.33 -3.27
CA GLY A 229 15.40 0.94 -3.04
C GLY A 229 16.88 0.65 -2.74
N ASP A 230 17.70 1.66 -2.52
CA ASP A 230 19.10 1.49 -2.13
C ASP A 230 19.27 0.76 -0.78
N LYS A 231 18.21 0.70 0.02
CA LYS A 231 18.13 -0.09 1.25
C LYS A 231 17.78 -1.57 1.02
N ASP A 232 17.32 -1.92 -0.17
CA ASP A 232 16.77 -3.24 -0.54
C ASP A 232 17.73 -4.03 -1.45
N CYS A 233 18.94 -3.51 -1.68
CA CYS A 233 19.99 -4.15 -2.48
C CYS A 233 20.81 -5.18 -1.69
#